data_f36dbf78d4fdf5cd90374c32082909e1
#
_entry.id   f36dbf78d4fdf5cd90374c32082909e1
#
_cell.length_a   1.000
_cell.length_b   1.000
_cell.length_c   1.000
_cell.angle_alpha   90.00
_cell.angle_beta   90.00
_cell.angle_gamma   90.00
#
_symmetry.space_group_name_H-M   'P 1'
#
loop_
_entity.id
_entity.type
_entity.pdbx_description
1 polymer ?
#
loop_
_entity_poly.entity_id
_entity_poly.type
_entity_poly.pdbx_seq_one_letter_code
_entity_poly.pdbx_strand_id
1 'polypeptide(L)'
;TDAFCGFKAYTRRALERLHVTETGYAMPLEVWVQAAAARLRVVELPVPLLYLDLARSFGGALDDADTRLAYYRCVLDRAEAALAAGSAGVAT
;
A
#
# COMPACT_ATOMS: atom_id res chain seq x y z
N THR A 1 11.18 -2.69 -3.13
CA THR A 1 11.83 -1.47 -3.59
C THR A 1 10.84 -0.45 -4.13
N ASP A 2 9.94 -0.87 -5.00
CA ASP A 2 8.88 0.00 -5.51
C ASP A 2 7.58 -0.26 -4.76
N ALA A 3 7.24 0.62 -3.83
CA ALA A 3 6.04 0.47 -3.00
C ALA A 3 4.75 0.48 -3.82
N PHE A 4 4.76 1.12 -4.98
CA PHE A 4 3.57 1.26 -5.83
C PHE A 4 3.51 0.26 -6.98
N CYS A 5 4.46 -0.68 -7.06
CA CYS A 5 4.42 -1.71 -8.07
C CYS A 5 3.16 -2.56 -7.88
N GLY A 6 2.32 -2.64 -8.92
CA GLY A 6 1.10 -3.41 -8.89
C GLY A 6 1.27 -4.90 -9.15
N PHE A 7 2.46 -5.32 -9.59
CA PHE A 7 2.73 -6.71 -9.91
C PHE A 7 3.13 -7.45 -8.63
N LYS A 8 2.15 -7.97 -7.92
CA LYS A 8 2.34 -8.61 -6.62
C LYS A 8 1.59 -9.93 -6.55
N ALA A 9 2.16 -10.88 -5.83
CA ALA A 9 1.50 -12.14 -5.49
C ALA A 9 1.49 -12.31 -3.97
N TYR A 10 0.44 -12.90 -3.46
CA TYR A 10 0.25 -13.09 -2.02
C TYR A 10 -0.07 -14.54 -1.73
N THR A 11 0.47 -15.07 -0.65
CA THR A 11 0.00 -16.34 -0.13
C THR A 11 -1.37 -16.13 0.54
N ARG A 12 -2.14 -17.19 0.66
CA ARG A 12 -3.42 -17.14 1.36
C ARG A 12 -3.25 -16.67 2.81
N ARG A 13 -2.21 -17.13 3.49
CA ARG A 13 -1.93 -16.71 4.87
C ARG A 13 -1.63 -15.23 4.97
N ALA A 14 -0.89 -14.68 4.00
CA ALA A 14 -0.62 -13.25 3.97
C ALA A 14 -1.92 -12.47 3.81
N LEU A 15 -2.78 -12.87 2.89
CA LEU A 15 -4.07 -12.20 2.67
C LEU A 15 -4.95 -12.23 3.91
N GLU A 16 -4.93 -13.30 4.66
CA GLU A 16 -5.72 -13.41 5.89
C GLU A 16 -5.26 -12.43 6.98
N ARG A 17 -4.03 -11.95 6.89
CA ARG A 17 -3.46 -11.00 7.85
C ARG A 17 -3.59 -9.56 7.44
N LEU A 18 -4.06 -9.30 6.22
CA LEU A 18 -4.20 -7.95 5.69
C LEU A 18 -5.66 -7.52 5.73
N HIS A 19 -5.90 -6.30 6.21
CA HIS A 19 -7.25 -5.71 6.29
C HIS A 19 -7.23 -4.37 5.57
N VAL A 20 -7.13 -4.42 4.24
CA VAL A 20 -6.99 -3.24 3.42
C VAL A 20 -8.34 -2.55 3.26
N THR A 21 -8.40 -1.26 3.58
CA THR A 21 -9.61 -0.45 3.48
C THR A 21 -9.49 0.65 2.42
N GLU A 22 -8.27 1.01 2.04
CA GLU A 22 -8.03 2.05 1.04
C GLU A 22 -8.30 1.53 -0.36
N THR A 23 -9.08 2.27 -1.14
CA THR A 23 -9.45 1.89 -2.52
C THR A 23 -8.78 2.76 -3.58
N GLY A 24 -8.04 3.80 -3.17
CA GLY A 24 -7.37 4.71 -4.08
C GLY A 24 -5.95 4.29 -4.44
N TYR A 25 -5.22 5.20 -5.08
CA TYR A 25 -3.86 4.93 -5.54
C TYR A 25 -2.87 4.69 -4.40
N ALA A 26 -3.18 5.10 -3.19
CA ALA A 26 -2.30 4.90 -2.04
C ALA A 26 -2.55 3.57 -1.31
N MET A 27 -3.40 2.69 -1.85
CA MET A 27 -3.65 1.38 -1.27
C MET A 27 -2.36 0.59 -1.01
N PRO A 28 -1.35 0.62 -1.89
CA PRO A 28 -0.09 -0.09 -1.61
C PRO A 28 0.61 0.39 -0.35
N LEU A 29 0.48 1.65 0.04
CA LEU A 29 1.08 2.15 1.28
C LEU A 29 0.44 1.49 2.50
N GLU A 30 -0.88 1.34 2.51
CA GLU A 30 -1.58 0.62 3.57
C GLU A 30 -1.13 -0.83 3.64
N VAL A 31 -0.99 -1.49 2.49
CA VAL A 31 -0.52 -2.87 2.43
C VAL A 31 0.87 -2.99 3.05
N TRP A 32 1.79 -2.09 2.71
CA TRP A 32 3.15 -2.13 3.25
C TRP A 32 3.19 -1.90 4.75
N VAL A 33 2.39 -0.97 5.27
CA VAL A 33 2.30 -0.72 6.71
C VAL A 33 1.83 -1.99 7.43
N GLN A 34 0.77 -2.61 6.93
CA GLN A 34 0.23 -3.83 7.53
C GLN A 34 1.20 -5.01 7.40
N ALA A 35 1.85 -5.15 6.25
CA ALA A 35 2.82 -6.22 6.03
C ALA A 35 4.00 -6.11 7.00
N ALA A 36 4.52 -4.91 7.22
CA ALA A 36 5.59 -4.69 8.16
C ALA A 36 5.17 -5.01 9.60
N ALA A 37 3.98 -4.59 10.00
CA ALA A 37 3.46 -4.85 11.33
C ALA A 37 3.20 -6.34 11.58
N ALA A 38 2.73 -7.05 10.56
CA ALA A 38 2.48 -8.50 10.62
C ALA A 38 3.75 -9.32 10.40
N ARG A 39 4.88 -8.68 10.11
CA ARG A 39 6.17 -9.33 9.83
C ARG A 39 6.08 -10.34 8.69
N LEU A 40 5.37 -9.97 7.64
CA LEU A 40 5.25 -10.81 6.45
C LEU A 40 6.60 -10.90 5.74
N ARG A 41 6.91 -12.09 5.23
CA ARG A 41 8.09 -12.29 4.42
C ARG A 41 7.84 -11.76 3.02
N VAL A 42 8.68 -10.82 2.58
CA VAL A 42 8.58 -10.21 1.27
C VAL A 42 9.77 -10.64 0.41
N VAL A 43 9.50 -11.10 -0.78
CA VAL A 43 10.52 -11.48 -1.75
C VAL A 43 10.30 -10.66 -3.02
N GLU A 44 11.34 -10.04 -3.53
CA GLU A 44 11.29 -9.26 -4.75
C GLU A 44 11.89 -10.04 -5.91
N LEU A 45 11.19 -10.03 -7.05
CA LEU A 45 11.68 -10.63 -8.28
C LEU A 45 11.78 -9.53 -9.34
N PRO A 46 12.96 -9.35 -9.96
CA PRO A 46 13.07 -8.41 -11.06
C PRO A 46 12.27 -8.88 -12.27
N VAL A 47 11.45 -7.99 -12.81
CA VAL A 47 10.64 -8.25 -13.99
C VAL A 47 10.79 -7.10 -14.98
N PRO A 48 10.70 -7.36 -16.29
CA PRO A 48 10.74 -6.29 -17.28
C PRO A 48 9.48 -5.42 -17.16
N LEU A 49 9.68 -4.12 -17.30
CA LEU A 49 8.60 -3.14 -17.27
C LEU A 49 8.38 -2.60 -18.68
N LEU A 50 7.19 -2.85 -19.22
CA LEU A 50 6.84 -2.42 -20.56
C LEU A 50 5.75 -1.37 -20.48
N TYR A 51 6.06 -0.15 -20.97
CA TYR A 51 5.08 0.92 -21.09
C TYR A 51 4.54 0.98 -22.50
N LEU A 52 3.27 0.71 -22.67
CA LEU A 52 2.58 0.83 -23.95
C LEU A 52 2.00 2.23 -24.16
N ASP A 53 1.85 2.99 -23.09
CA ASP A 53 1.33 4.35 -23.11
C ASP A 53 2.24 5.24 -22.26
N LEU A 54 3.02 6.09 -22.95
CA LEU A 54 3.96 7.01 -22.26
C LEU A 54 3.28 8.26 -21.72
N ALA A 55 2.00 8.47 -22.05
CA ALA A 55 1.24 9.63 -21.57
C ALA A 55 0.45 9.32 -20.29
N ARG A 56 0.77 8.24 -19.61
CA ARG A 56 0.09 7.86 -18.38
C ARG A 56 0.24 8.91 -17.29
N SER A 57 -0.86 9.16 -16.60
CA SER A 57 -0.90 10.07 -15.45
C SER A 57 -1.72 9.47 -14.32
N PHE A 58 -1.69 10.10 -13.14
CA PHE A 58 -2.55 9.71 -12.03
C PHE A 58 -4.02 10.12 -12.25
N GLY A 59 -4.25 11.11 -13.12
CA GLY A 59 -5.57 11.65 -13.38
C GLY A 59 -6.08 12.58 -12.28
N GLY A 60 -6.84 13.58 -12.65
CA GLY A 60 -7.50 14.48 -11.71
C GLY A 60 -6.55 15.13 -10.71
N ALA A 61 -7.00 15.22 -9.47
CA ALA A 61 -6.26 15.91 -8.41
C ALA A 61 -4.92 15.24 -8.07
N LEU A 62 -4.74 13.95 -8.37
CA LEU A 62 -3.50 13.25 -8.04
C LEU A 62 -2.36 13.56 -9.00
N ASP A 63 -2.60 14.32 -10.07
CA ASP A 63 -1.52 14.82 -10.91
C ASP A 63 -0.74 15.94 -10.22
N ASP A 64 -1.34 16.65 -9.28
CA ASP A 64 -0.65 17.65 -8.48
C ASP A 64 0.17 16.97 -7.38
N ALA A 65 1.49 17.24 -7.38
CA ALA A 65 2.40 16.57 -6.47
C ALA A 65 2.11 16.87 -5.00
N ASP A 66 1.73 18.09 -4.67
CA ASP A 66 1.43 18.47 -3.28
C ASP A 66 0.17 17.79 -2.79
N THR A 67 -0.87 17.76 -3.62
CA THR A 67 -2.13 17.07 -3.31
C THR A 67 -1.89 15.58 -3.15
N ARG A 68 -1.10 14.99 -4.04
CA ARG A 68 -0.76 13.58 -3.99
C ARG A 68 0.00 13.23 -2.72
N LEU A 69 0.98 14.05 -2.34
CA LEU A 69 1.75 13.82 -1.13
C LEU A 69 0.89 13.92 0.13
N ALA A 70 -0.01 14.89 0.19
CA ALA A 70 -0.94 15.04 1.31
C ALA A 70 -1.85 13.81 1.43
N TYR A 71 -2.34 13.30 0.30
CA TYR A 71 -3.14 12.09 0.26
C TYR A 71 -2.36 10.88 0.79
N TYR A 72 -1.12 10.69 0.34
CA TYR A 72 -0.30 9.57 0.78
C TYR A 72 -0.02 9.63 2.28
N ARG A 73 0.28 10.81 2.81
CA ARG A 73 0.49 10.98 4.25
C ARG A 73 -0.77 10.66 5.04
N CYS A 74 -1.92 11.08 4.54
CA CYS A 74 -3.19 10.77 5.19
C CYS A 74 -3.44 9.26 5.25
N VAL A 75 -3.17 8.54 4.17
CA VAL A 75 -3.32 7.08 4.14
C VAL A 75 -2.36 6.40 5.09
N LEU A 76 -1.10 6.84 5.13
CA LEU A 76 -0.11 6.28 6.06
C LEU A 76 -0.52 6.51 7.51
N ASP A 77 -0.96 7.72 7.84
CA ASP A 77 -1.39 8.05 9.20
C ASP A 77 -2.60 7.22 9.62
N ARG A 78 -3.57 7.03 8.72
CA ARG A 78 -4.73 6.20 9.01
C ARG A 78 -4.36 4.74 9.19
N ALA A 79 -3.44 4.22 8.37
CA ALA A 79 -3.00 2.85 8.47
C ALA A 79 -2.28 2.60 9.79
N GLU A 80 -1.40 3.51 10.19
CA GLU A 80 -0.69 3.41 11.47
C GLU A 80 -1.65 3.52 12.65
N ALA A 81 -2.62 4.42 12.59
CA ALA A 81 -3.62 4.58 13.63
C ALA A 81 -4.49 3.32 13.77
N ALA A 82 -4.85 2.70 12.64
CA ALA A 82 -5.63 1.47 12.65
C ALA A 82 -4.85 0.32 13.28
N LEU A 83 -3.53 0.25 13.03
CA LEU A 83 -2.68 -0.76 13.67
C LEU A 83 -2.61 -0.54 15.18
N ALA A 84 -2.44 0.70 15.62
CA ALA A 84 -2.39 1.00 17.05
C ALA A 84 -3.70 0.60 17.74
N ALA A 85 -4.85 0.92 17.14
CA ALA A 85 -6.15 0.53 17.65
C ALA A 85 -6.34 -0.99 17.61
N GLY A 86 -5.93 -1.63 16.51
CA GLY A 86 -6.00 -3.07 16.35
C GLY A 86 -5.12 -3.80 17.34
N SER A 87 -3.92 -3.29 17.61
CA SER A 87 -3.03 -3.87 18.61
C SER A 87 -3.63 -3.85 20.00
N ALA A 88 -4.31 -2.77 20.36
CA ALA A 88 -5.00 -2.68 21.63
C ALA A 88 -6.15 -3.68 21.71
N GLY A 89 -6.85 -3.91 20.60
CA GLY A 89 -7.93 -4.90 20.55
C GLY A 89 -7.44 -6.34 20.49
N VAL A 90 -6.32 -6.57 19.82
CA VAL A 90 -5.75 -7.90 19.61
C VAL A 90 -5.01 -8.40 20.86
N ALA A 91 -4.65 -7.51 21.75
CA ALA A 91 -4.05 -7.89 23.03
C ALA A 91 -4.98 -8.79 23.87
N THR A 92 -6.14 -9.02 23.38
CA THR A 92 -7.12 -9.90 24.01
C THR A 92 -6.92 -11.36 23.64
#